data_7f942f771b0c0f6b39dbe48ccac1111c
#
_entry.id   7f942f771b0c0f6b39dbe48ccac1111c
#
_cell.length_a   1.000
_cell.length_b   1.000
_cell.length_c   1.000
_cell.angle_alpha   90.00
_cell.angle_beta   90.00
_cell.angle_gamma   90.00
#
_symmetry.space_group_name_H-M   'P 1'
#
loop_
_entity.id
_entity.type
_entity.pdbx_description
1 polymer ?
#
loop_
_entity_poly.entity_id
_entity_poly.type
_entity_poly.pdbx_seq_one_letter_code
_entity_poly.pdbx_strand_id
1 'polypeptide(L)'
;MVRVHLKVEIGADDDNWLAGVSTDFSDAEFKILTSQPVDDGVLELIEVTTSDGDAIVRRFDDAPEVRTYEVLHSDDGMVLIQLVFPMPATYEARRSMEILPRFPLIIRDGWASGVQTASQEQLSKLTTESSGSHSV
;
A
#
# COMPACT_ATOMS: atom_id res chain seq x y z
N MET A 1 -10.90 -19.02 10.64
CA MET A 1 -9.95 -18.04 10.09
C MET A 1 -9.12 -17.42 11.19
N VAL A 2 -7.88 -17.15 10.88
CA VAL A 2 -6.93 -16.59 11.83
C VAL A 2 -6.74 -15.11 11.53
N ARG A 3 -6.70 -14.28 12.57
CA ARG A 3 -6.38 -12.86 12.47
C ARG A 3 -4.88 -12.70 12.77
N VAL A 4 -4.14 -12.11 11.82
CA VAL A 4 -2.70 -11.95 11.93
C VAL A 4 -2.30 -10.52 11.66
N HIS A 5 -1.41 -9.98 12.49
CA HIS A 5 -0.77 -8.70 12.23
C HIS A 5 0.54 -8.95 11.51
N LEU A 6 0.63 -8.53 10.25
CA LEU A 6 1.81 -8.75 9.42
C LEU A 6 2.56 -7.45 9.22
N LYS A 7 3.88 -7.56 9.23
CA LYS A 7 4.78 -6.48 8.82
C LYS A 7 5.74 -7.05 7.80
N VAL A 8 5.73 -6.48 6.59
CA VAL A 8 6.49 -6.99 5.45
C VAL A 8 7.35 -5.89 4.88
N GLU A 9 8.64 -6.18 4.69
CA GLU A 9 9.52 -5.30 3.96
C GLU A 9 9.27 -5.45 2.47
N ILE A 10 9.01 -4.34 1.79
CA ILE A 10 8.71 -4.34 0.36
C ILE A 10 9.97 -3.86 -0.37
N GLY A 11 10.53 -4.73 -1.22
CA GLY A 11 11.71 -4.40 -1.98
C GLY A 11 11.44 -3.38 -3.09
N ALA A 12 12.47 -2.67 -3.50
CA ALA A 12 12.37 -1.68 -4.56
C ALA A 12 12.02 -2.29 -5.92
N ASP A 13 12.26 -3.58 -6.09
CA ASP A 13 11.98 -4.30 -7.34
C ASP A 13 10.54 -4.83 -7.41
N ASP A 14 9.77 -4.67 -6.35
CA ASP A 14 8.38 -5.10 -6.32
C ASP A 14 7.52 -4.13 -7.12
N ASP A 15 6.35 -4.62 -7.56
CA ASP A 15 5.38 -3.79 -8.30
C ASP A 15 4.74 -2.69 -7.43
N ASN A 16 5.10 -2.63 -6.16
CA ASN A 16 4.53 -1.67 -5.24
C ASN A 16 5.33 -0.36 -5.29
N TRP A 17 4.95 0.51 -6.24
CA TRP A 17 5.59 1.82 -6.41
C TRP A 17 5.48 2.69 -5.15
N LEU A 18 4.41 2.51 -4.35
CA LEU A 18 4.19 3.29 -3.14
C LEU A 18 5.27 3.00 -2.09
N ALA A 19 5.78 1.77 -2.05
CA ALA A 19 6.89 1.44 -1.16
C ALA A 19 8.13 2.27 -1.50
N GLY A 20 8.42 2.44 -2.80
CA GLY A 20 9.52 3.30 -3.24
C GLY A 20 9.30 4.75 -2.83
N VAL A 21 8.09 5.26 -3.00
CA VAL A 21 7.77 6.61 -2.52
C VAL A 21 7.99 6.72 -1.01
N SER A 22 7.58 5.72 -0.26
CA SER A 22 7.71 5.75 1.19
C SER A 22 9.17 5.78 1.67
N THR A 23 10.10 5.18 0.91
CA THR A 23 11.52 5.28 1.26
C THR A 23 12.08 6.68 0.98
N ASP A 24 11.57 7.37 -0.03
CA ASP A 24 11.97 8.74 -0.33
C ASP A 24 11.43 9.74 0.71
N PHE A 25 10.37 9.37 1.41
CA PHE A 25 9.75 10.19 2.46
C PHE A 25 9.64 9.36 3.73
N SER A 26 10.79 9.00 4.29
CA SER A 26 10.87 8.05 5.40
C SER A 26 10.15 8.50 6.67
N ASP A 27 9.94 9.80 6.85
CA ASP A 27 9.21 10.34 7.99
C ASP A 27 7.68 10.37 7.77
N ALA A 28 7.24 10.13 6.55
CA ALA A 28 5.81 10.13 6.24
C ALA A 28 5.19 8.75 6.47
N GLU A 29 3.94 8.76 6.91
CA GLU A 29 3.16 7.54 7.07
C GLU A 29 2.05 7.53 6.02
N PHE A 30 2.05 6.49 5.18
CA PHE A 30 1.06 6.31 4.11
C PHE A 30 0.05 5.29 4.57
N LYS A 31 -1.18 5.74 4.81
CA LYS A 31 -2.25 4.87 5.30
C LYS A 31 -3.25 4.65 4.19
N ILE A 32 -3.31 3.43 3.68
CA ILE A 32 -4.28 3.05 2.66
C ILE A 32 -5.59 2.76 3.36
N LEU A 33 -6.57 3.64 3.17
CA LEU A 33 -7.85 3.55 3.85
C LEU A 33 -8.78 2.57 3.16
N THR A 34 -8.73 2.51 1.84
CA THR A 34 -9.50 1.56 1.07
C THR A 34 -8.87 1.38 -0.30
N SER A 35 -9.16 0.24 -0.92
CA SER A 35 -8.60 -0.12 -2.22
C SER A 35 -9.63 -0.98 -2.93
N GLN A 36 -9.88 -0.69 -4.21
CA GLN A 36 -10.80 -1.51 -4.99
C GLN A 36 -10.34 -1.60 -6.45
N PRO A 37 -10.56 -2.75 -7.09
CA PRO A 37 -10.24 -2.87 -8.50
C PRO A 37 -11.21 -2.04 -9.34
N VAL A 38 -10.67 -1.43 -10.39
CA VAL A 38 -11.42 -0.72 -11.42
C VAL A 38 -10.92 -1.21 -12.77
N ASP A 39 -11.57 -0.78 -13.85
CA ASP A 39 -11.24 -1.27 -15.19
C ASP A 39 -9.77 -1.06 -15.56
N ASP A 40 -9.21 0.07 -15.15
CA ASP A 40 -7.85 0.46 -15.52
C ASP A 40 -6.81 0.17 -14.44
N GLY A 41 -7.17 -0.54 -13.38
CA GLY A 41 -6.23 -0.86 -12.33
C GLY A 41 -6.87 -0.87 -10.95
N VAL A 42 -6.27 -0.14 -10.03
CA VAL A 42 -6.71 -0.08 -8.63
C VAL A 42 -6.97 1.37 -8.25
N LEU A 43 -8.14 1.62 -7.68
CA LEU A 43 -8.48 2.89 -7.05
C LEU A 43 -8.15 2.79 -5.57
N GLU A 44 -7.34 3.72 -5.07
CA GLU A 44 -6.99 3.76 -3.65
C GLU A 44 -7.25 5.12 -3.05
N LEU A 45 -7.67 5.10 -1.79
CA LEU A 45 -7.78 6.29 -0.96
C LEU A 45 -6.67 6.23 0.09
N ILE A 46 -5.77 7.20 0.07
CA ILE A 46 -4.58 7.19 0.91
C ILE A 46 -4.54 8.47 1.75
N GLU A 47 -4.35 8.30 3.06
CA GLU A 47 -4.09 9.39 3.98
C GLU A 47 -2.59 9.41 4.29
N VAL A 48 -1.92 10.51 3.93
CA VAL A 48 -0.49 10.65 4.17
C VAL A 48 -0.27 11.63 5.32
N THR A 49 0.29 11.14 6.40
CA THR A 49 0.69 11.97 7.53
C THR A 49 2.10 12.47 7.26
N THR A 50 2.25 13.77 7.06
CA THR A 50 3.53 14.37 6.67
C THR A 50 3.52 15.86 6.98
N SER A 51 4.69 16.42 7.21
CA SER A 51 4.85 17.87 7.34
C SER A 51 5.10 18.56 5.99
N ASP A 52 5.23 17.80 4.89
CA ASP A 52 5.50 18.33 3.57
C ASP A 52 4.54 17.72 2.53
N GLY A 53 3.26 18.08 2.66
CA GLY A 53 2.22 17.58 1.77
C GLY A 53 2.43 17.97 0.31
N ASP A 54 2.97 19.17 0.05
CA ASP A 54 3.22 19.62 -1.32
C ASP A 54 4.24 18.74 -2.03
N ALA A 55 5.29 18.31 -1.32
CA ALA A 55 6.28 17.41 -1.89
C ALA A 55 5.68 16.05 -2.23
N ILE A 56 4.80 15.55 -1.37
CA ILE A 56 4.09 14.30 -1.62
C ILE A 56 3.22 14.39 -2.87
N VAL A 57 2.46 15.47 -3.01
CA VAL A 57 1.60 15.67 -4.19
C VAL A 57 2.44 15.75 -5.46
N ARG A 58 3.55 16.49 -5.42
CA ARG A 58 4.46 16.58 -6.58
C ARG A 58 5.02 15.20 -6.94
N ARG A 59 5.37 14.39 -5.95
CA ARG A 59 5.89 13.05 -6.19
C ARG A 59 4.87 12.17 -6.90
N PHE A 60 3.60 12.26 -6.52
CA PHE A 60 2.53 11.53 -7.20
C PHE A 60 2.28 12.06 -8.60
N ASP A 61 2.34 13.39 -8.78
CA ASP A 61 2.17 13.99 -10.10
C ASP A 61 3.26 13.54 -11.08
N ASP A 62 4.48 13.34 -10.59
CA ASP A 62 5.61 12.90 -11.40
C ASP A 62 5.71 11.39 -11.58
N ALA A 63 4.89 10.61 -10.86
CA ALA A 63 4.96 9.15 -10.91
C ALA A 63 4.28 8.62 -12.18
N PRO A 64 5.02 7.93 -13.07
CA PRO A 64 4.40 7.38 -14.29
C PRO A 64 3.38 6.28 -14.00
N GLU A 65 3.46 5.65 -12.83
CA GLU A 65 2.53 4.61 -12.41
C GLU A 65 1.14 5.17 -12.06
N VAL A 66 1.08 6.44 -11.64
CA VAL A 66 -0.18 7.07 -11.28
C VAL A 66 -0.89 7.53 -12.55
N ARG A 67 -2.05 6.96 -12.82
CA ARG A 67 -2.84 7.33 -14.01
C ARG A 67 -3.63 8.59 -13.78
N THR A 68 -4.30 8.68 -12.62
CA THR A 68 -5.04 9.87 -12.20
C THR A 68 -4.94 10.01 -10.69
N TYR A 69 -5.06 11.24 -10.22
CA TYR A 69 -5.15 11.48 -8.78
C TYR A 69 -5.98 12.71 -8.49
N GLU A 70 -6.51 12.78 -7.27
CA GLU A 70 -7.26 13.94 -6.79
C GLU A 70 -6.92 14.15 -5.32
N VAL A 71 -6.55 15.36 -4.96
CA VAL A 71 -6.33 15.74 -3.57
C VAL A 71 -7.68 16.12 -2.97
N LEU A 72 -8.16 15.33 -2.04
CA LEU A 72 -9.47 15.55 -1.40
C LEU A 72 -9.39 16.49 -0.20
N HIS A 73 -8.25 16.50 0.47
CA HIS A 73 -8.01 17.36 1.62
C HIS A 73 -6.50 17.52 1.83
N SER A 74 -6.10 18.69 2.28
CA SER A 74 -4.71 18.95 2.63
C SER A 74 -4.64 19.99 3.73
N ASP A 75 -3.82 19.72 4.75
CA ASP A 75 -3.52 20.66 5.81
C ASP A 75 -2.05 20.54 6.20
N ASP A 76 -1.65 21.15 7.32
CA ASP A 76 -0.24 21.22 7.71
C ASP A 76 0.36 19.87 8.10
N GLY A 77 -0.47 18.89 8.39
CA GLY A 77 0.01 17.59 8.89
C GLY A 77 -0.46 16.40 8.08
N MET A 78 -1.30 16.60 7.06
CA MET A 78 -1.92 15.48 6.38
C MET A 78 -2.39 15.84 4.98
N VAL A 79 -2.29 14.88 4.06
CA VAL A 79 -2.89 14.96 2.72
C VAL A 79 -3.75 13.73 2.51
N LEU A 80 -4.99 13.93 2.05
CA LEU A 80 -5.88 12.84 1.67
C LEU A 80 -5.98 12.82 0.15
N ILE A 81 -5.55 11.73 -0.47
CA ILE A 81 -5.44 11.61 -1.92
C ILE A 81 -6.17 10.36 -2.39
N GLN A 82 -6.95 10.52 -3.46
CA GLN A 82 -7.55 9.41 -4.18
C GLN A 82 -6.77 9.25 -5.49
N LEU A 83 -6.37 8.03 -5.80
CA LEU A 83 -5.58 7.80 -7.01
C LEU A 83 -5.89 6.45 -7.66
N VAL A 84 -5.56 6.36 -8.96
CA VAL A 84 -5.69 5.13 -9.73
C VAL A 84 -4.31 4.77 -10.28
N PHE A 85 -3.91 3.51 -10.12
CA PHE A 85 -2.64 3.00 -10.62
C PHE A 85 -2.83 1.58 -11.15
N PRO A 86 -1.86 1.05 -11.94
CA PRO A 86 -1.94 -0.32 -12.45
C PRO A 86 -1.97 -1.34 -11.32
N MET A 87 -2.71 -2.42 -11.52
CA MET A 87 -2.84 -3.47 -10.51
C MET A 87 -1.51 -4.15 -10.26
N PRO A 88 -0.98 -4.13 -9.02
CA PRO A 88 0.27 -4.82 -8.72
C PRO A 88 0.10 -6.34 -8.72
N ALA A 89 1.18 -7.07 -9.01
CA ALA A 89 1.17 -8.53 -8.96
C ALA A 89 0.83 -9.05 -7.57
N THR A 90 1.27 -8.35 -6.52
CA THR A 90 0.95 -8.73 -5.13
C THR A 90 -0.55 -8.66 -4.84
N TYR A 91 -1.25 -7.71 -5.44
CA TYR A 91 -2.70 -7.61 -5.32
C TYR A 91 -3.40 -8.82 -5.94
N GLU A 92 -2.96 -9.20 -7.15
CA GLU A 92 -3.49 -10.37 -7.84
C GLU A 92 -3.25 -11.65 -7.03
N ALA A 93 -2.06 -11.82 -6.48
CA ALA A 93 -1.72 -12.99 -5.68
C ALA A 93 -2.64 -13.11 -4.46
N ARG A 94 -2.92 -12.00 -3.78
CA ARG A 94 -3.81 -12.00 -2.63
C ARG A 94 -5.23 -12.38 -3.01
N ARG A 95 -5.71 -11.88 -4.13
CA ARG A 95 -7.05 -12.24 -4.61
C ARG A 95 -7.15 -13.71 -4.92
N SER A 96 -6.17 -14.27 -5.61
CA SER A 96 -6.19 -15.68 -5.98
C SER A 96 -6.11 -16.61 -4.77
N MET A 97 -5.52 -16.16 -3.67
CA MET A 97 -5.44 -16.92 -2.42
C MET A 97 -6.60 -16.66 -1.47
N GLU A 98 -7.54 -15.81 -1.88
CA GLU A 98 -8.71 -15.45 -1.08
C GLU A 98 -8.36 -14.89 0.29
N ILE A 99 -7.23 -14.19 0.38
CA ILE A 99 -6.82 -13.52 1.60
C ILE A 99 -7.53 -12.18 1.68
N LEU A 100 -8.21 -11.94 2.80
CA LEU A 100 -8.98 -10.72 2.99
C LEU A 100 -8.14 -9.68 3.72
N PRO A 101 -7.66 -8.64 3.03
CA PRO A 101 -6.94 -7.58 3.71
C PRO A 101 -7.88 -6.76 4.59
N ARG A 102 -7.37 -6.27 5.69
CA ARG A 102 -8.10 -5.35 6.55
C ARG A 102 -7.46 -3.98 6.44
N PHE A 103 -8.26 -2.99 6.19
CA PHE A 103 -7.79 -1.62 6.13
C PHE A 103 -7.95 -0.95 7.50
N PRO A 104 -7.10 0.01 7.81
CA PRO A 104 -6.08 0.57 6.95
C PRO A 104 -4.82 -0.32 6.87
N LEU A 105 -4.14 -0.24 5.72
CA LEU A 105 -2.79 -0.75 5.57
C LEU A 105 -1.84 0.43 5.68
N ILE A 106 -0.74 0.25 6.42
CA ILE A 106 0.20 1.32 6.68
C ILE A 106 1.51 1.02 5.97
N ILE A 107 2.01 1.98 5.19
CA ILE A 107 3.31 1.88 4.52
C ILE A 107 4.18 2.99 5.04
N ARG A 108 5.38 2.64 5.51
CA ARG A 108 6.35 3.59 6.02
C ARG A 108 7.75 3.05 5.80
N ASP A 109 8.59 3.87 5.16
CA ASP A 109 10.01 3.59 4.92
C ASP A 109 10.24 2.19 4.34
N GLY A 110 9.46 1.81 3.34
CA GLY A 110 9.59 0.54 2.65
C GLY A 110 8.95 -0.65 3.35
N TRP A 111 8.30 -0.44 4.48
CA TRP A 111 7.59 -1.50 5.21
C TRP A 111 6.09 -1.33 5.09
N ALA A 112 5.40 -2.44 4.90
CA ALA A 112 3.94 -2.48 4.94
C ALA A 112 3.49 -3.25 6.18
N SER A 113 2.51 -2.71 6.90
CA SER A 113 1.95 -3.38 8.06
C SER A 113 0.44 -3.30 8.04
N GLY A 114 -0.20 -4.33 8.59
CA GLY A 114 -1.64 -4.38 8.66
C GLY A 114 -2.12 -5.69 9.25
N VAL A 115 -3.44 -5.79 9.41
CA VAL A 115 -4.09 -7.00 9.90
C VAL A 115 -4.74 -7.70 8.73
N GLN A 116 -4.52 -9.00 8.61
CA GLN A 116 -5.14 -9.82 7.59
C GLN A 116 -5.90 -10.97 8.24
N THR A 117 -6.98 -11.39 7.60
CA THR A 117 -7.76 -12.54 8.03
C THR A 117 -7.62 -13.64 6.98
N ALA A 118 -7.11 -14.79 7.40
CA ALA A 118 -6.87 -15.91 6.49
C ALA A 118 -6.87 -17.21 7.30
N SER A 119 -7.04 -18.34 6.61
CA SER A 119 -6.83 -19.64 7.22
C SER A 119 -5.33 -19.85 7.47
N GLN A 120 -4.98 -20.80 8.35
CA GLN A 120 -3.58 -21.13 8.57
C GLN A 120 -2.89 -21.62 7.29
N GLU A 121 -3.62 -22.40 6.48
CA GLU A 121 -3.10 -22.88 5.22
C GLU A 121 -2.79 -21.73 4.27
N GLN A 122 -3.70 -20.75 4.15
CA GLN A 122 -3.49 -19.57 3.33
C GLN A 122 -2.30 -18.74 3.82
N LEU A 123 -2.15 -18.59 5.13
CA LEU A 123 -1.01 -17.88 5.70
C LEU A 123 0.31 -18.59 5.40
N SER A 124 0.32 -19.92 5.47
CA SER A 124 1.52 -20.70 5.12
C SER A 124 1.91 -20.46 3.67
N LYS A 125 0.95 -20.46 2.75
CA LYS A 125 1.21 -20.18 1.35
C LYS A 125 1.74 -18.78 1.14
N LEU A 126 1.16 -17.80 1.81
CA LEU A 126 1.58 -16.42 1.70
C LEU A 126 3.03 -16.24 2.16
N THR A 127 3.40 -16.81 3.30
CA THR A 127 4.76 -16.72 3.81
C THR A 127 5.77 -17.45 2.94
N THR A 128 5.36 -18.55 2.30
CA THR A 128 6.21 -19.30 1.39
C THR A 128 6.44 -18.57 0.08
N GLU A 129 5.39 -17.97 -0.48
CA GLU A 129 5.47 -17.27 -1.76
C GLU A 129 6.05 -15.86 -1.64
N SER A 130 5.92 -15.23 -0.49
CA SER A 130 6.49 -13.92 -0.23
C SER A 130 7.99 -14.07 -0.07
N SER A 131 8.75 -13.68 -1.07
CA SER A 131 10.20 -13.78 -1.05
C SER A 131 10.88 -12.71 -0.20
N GLY A 132 10.14 -11.72 0.24
CA GLY A 132 10.67 -10.63 1.03
C GLY A 132 10.82 -10.98 2.50
N SER A 133 11.55 -10.15 3.24
CA SER A 133 11.62 -10.25 4.68
C SER A 133 10.25 -9.92 5.28
N HIS A 134 9.85 -10.69 6.26
CA HIS A 134 8.61 -10.42 6.97
C HIS A 134 8.73 -10.88 8.41
N SER A 135 7.88 -10.30 9.28
CA SER A 135 7.79 -10.71 10.67
C SER A 135 6.32 -10.75 11.08
N VAL A 136 6.03 -11.62 11.96
CA VAL A 136 4.67 -11.84 12.46
C VAL A 136 4.65 -11.67 13.98
#